data_37696d53a296bdfc40bad2de8e4ee305
#
_entry.id   37696d53a296bdfc40bad2de8e4ee305
#
_cell.length_a   1.000
_cell.length_b   1.000
_cell.length_c   1.000
_cell.angle_alpha   90.00
_cell.angle_beta   90.00
_cell.angle_gamma   90.00
#
_symmetry.space_group_name_H-M   'P 1'
#
loop_
_entity.id
_entity.type
_entity.pdbx_description
1 polymer ?
#
loop_
_entity_poly.entity_id
_entity_poly.type
_entity_poly.pdbx_seq_one_letter_code
_entity_poly.pdbx_strand_id
1 'polypeptide(L)'
;MAVKTESNSYTVIFAIVMVVIVGALLAGVSSALSGQISENKKLEKKQNILYAMGVSHNEGALGEGKVAFLTTNEANAEFDKYVKAQYLINPADNSAKEVKGAEDLINFNGHRDGLPLYVGEKDGKTLYIIPVNGRGLWDAIWGYIAVDKDLIVQGVFFDHKGETAGLGANIKERFFMDDFIGEHLLDAAGNFQSIQISKSNGDPENTRKEDGKVDAIAGATLTGNGVAEMIQHGLSPYVSYIKSLNQ
;
A
#
# COMPACT_ATOMS: atom_id res chain seq x y z
N MET A 1 19.35 -14.11 55.54
CA MET A 1 18.81 -15.40 55.03
C MET A 1 19.09 -15.44 53.53
N ALA A 2 19.88 -16.41 53.07
CA ALA A 2 20.07 -16.58 51.62
C ALA A 2 18.82 -17.13 50.98
N VAL A 3 18.37 -16.51 49.92
CA VAL A 3 17.18 -16.97 49.15
C VAL A 3 17.56 -18.28 48.46
N LYS A 4 16.80 -19.36 48.70
CA LYS A 4 16.98 -20.65 48.00
C LYS A 4 16.54 -20.54 46.56
N THR A 5 17.43 -20.09 45.66
CA THR A 5 17.14 -19.87 44.23
C THR A 5 16.91 -21.16 43.44
N GLU A 6 17.26 -22.32 43.99
CA GLU A 6 17.10 -23.63 43.35
C GLU A 6 15.75 -24.31 43.62
N SER A 7 14.83 -23.64 44.34
CA SER A 7 13.50 -24.24 44.58
C SER A 7 12.56 -23.98 43.43
N ASN A 8 11.74 -24.99 43.05
CA ASN A 8 10.70 -24.85 42.01
C ASN A 8 9.75 -23.68 42.31
N SER A 9 9.40 -23.46 43.59
CA SER A 9 8.55 -22.33 44.00
C SER A 9 9.18 -20.97 43.71
N TYR A 10 10.52 -20.82 43.98
CA TYR A 10 11.24 -19.61 43.64
C TYR A 10 11.21 -19.34 42.15
N THR A 11 11.49 -20.36 41.32
CA THR A 11 11.51 -20.24 39.84
C THR A 11 10.14 -19.82 39.29
N VAL A 12 9.06 -20.42 39.80
CA VAL A 12 7.69 -20.08 39.36
C VAL A 12 7.32 -18.65 39.78
N ILE A 13 7.58 -18.26 41.05
CA ILE A 13 7.30 -16.92 41.54
C ILE A 13 8.12 -15.88 40.77
N PHE A 14 9.40 -16.14 40.55
CA PHE A 14 10.30 -15.27 39.80
C PHE A 14 9.78 -15.07 38.35
N ALA A 15 9.39 -16.16 37.67
CA ALA A 15 8.85 -16.09 36.33
C ALA A 15 7.57 -15.26 36.27
N ILE A 16 6.61 -15.46 37.20
CA ILE A 16 5.38 -14.70 37.29
C ILE A 16 5.66 -13.20 37.49
N VAL A 17 6.54 -12.87 38.49
CA VAL A 17 6.90 -11.48 38.77
C VAL A 17 7.54 -10.82 37.57
N MET A 18 8.48 -11.51 36.90
CA MET A 18 9.13 -11.01 35.68
C MET A 18 8.11 -10.72 34.56
N VAL A 19 7.21 -11.66 34.30
CA VAL A 19 6.17 -11.48 33.29
C VAL A 19 5.25 -10.29 33.61
N VAL A 20 4.84 -10.16 34.87
CA VAL A 20 3.99 -9.04 35.31
C VAL A 20 4.72 -7.70 35.16
N ILE A 21 5.98 -7.61 35.62
CA ILE A 21 6.76 -6.36 35.52
C ILE A 21 6.99 -5.99 34.06
N VAL A 22 7.47 -6.92 33.25
CA VAL A 22 7.75 -6.66 31.83
C VAL A 22 6.46 -6.33 31.08
N GLY A 23 5.39 -7.09 31.32
CA GLY A 23 4.07 -6.82 30.71
C GLY A 23 3.52 -5.44 31.08
N ALA A 24 3.61 -5.05 32.35
CA ALA A 24 3.17 -3.72 32.81
C ALA A 24 4.01 -2.58 32.19
N LEU A 25 5.35 -2.74 32.12
CA LEU A 25 6.23 -1.77 31.48
C LEU A 25 5.92 -1.63 29.99
N LEU A 26 5.79 -2.73 29.25
CA LEU A 26 5.45 -2.70 27.83
C LEU A 26 4.09 -2.06 27.59
N ALA A 27 3.07 -2.41 28.38
CA ALA A 27 1.75 -1.81 28.27
C ALA A 27 1.78 -0.31 28.57
N GLY A 28 2.51 0.12 29.60
CA GLY A 28 2.68 1.53 29.96
C GLY A 28 3.36 2.35 28.86
N VAL A 29 4.47 1.86 28.33
CA VAL A 29 5.21 2.51 27.22
C VAL A 29 4.34 2.55 25.96
N SER A 30 3.69 1.45 25.59
CA SER A 30 2.80 1.38 24.42
C SER A 30 1.64 2.37 24.55
N SER A 31 1.02 2.45 25.72
CA SER A 31 -0.07 3.41 25.98
C SER A 31 0.42 4.86 25.91
N ALA A 32 1.58 5.17 26.49
CA ALA A 32 2.14 6.52 26.47
C ALA A 32 2.50 6.98 25.03
N LEU A 33 2.93 6.07 24.15
CA LEU A 33 3.30 6.36 22.77
C LEU A 33 2.16 6.23 21.76
N SER A 34 0.98 5.78 22.17
CA SER A 34 -0.13 5.48 21.27
C SER A 34 -0.53 6.64 20.36
N GLY A 35 -0.54 7.88 20.89
CA GLY A 35 -0.82 9.08 20.12
C GLY A 35 0.22 9.33 19.02
N GLN A 36 1.51 9.24 19.35
CA GLN A 36 2.60 9.43 18.39
C GLN A 36 2.61 8.33 17.31
N ILE A 37 2.32 7.09 17.71
CA ILE A 37 2.21 5.95 16.78
C ILE A 37 1.07 6.21 15.79
N SER A 38 -0.08 6.70 16.25
CA SER A 38 -1.22 7.03 15.40
C SER A 38 -0.88 8.12 14.39
N GLU A 39 -0.26 9.22 14.84
CA GLU A 39 0.17 10.30 13.95
C GLU A 39 1.20 9.84 12.92
N ASN A 40 2.21 9.08 13.33
CA ASN A 40 3.20 8.53 12.41
C ASN A 40 2.56 7.63 11.33
N LYS A 41 1.58 6.80 11.71
CA LYS A 41 0.83 5.97 10.73
C LYS A 41 0.03 6.80 9.73
N LYS A 42 -0.55 7.93 10.15
CA LYS A 42 -1.24 8.85 9.23
C LYS A 42 -0.26 9.46 8.24
N LEU A 43 0.90 9.90 8.73
CA LEU A 43 1.94 10.50 7.89
C LEU A 43 2.52 9.48 6.90
N GLU A 44 2.78 8.26 7.34
CA GLU A 44 3.18 7.15 6.47
C GLU A 44 2.17 6.89 5.36
N LYS A 45 0.87 6.84 5.68
CA LYS A 45 -0.17 6.69 4.65
C LYS A 45 -0.16 7.85 3.65
N LYS A 46 0.02 9.09 4.10
CA LYS A 46 0.15 10.25 3.20
C LYS A 46 1.37 10.13 2.29
N GLN A 47 2.53 9.74 2.84
CA GLN A 47 3.74 9.50 2.05
C GLN A 47 3.53 8.41 0.98
N ASN A 48 2.86 7.31 1.35
CA ASN A 48 2.59 6.20 0.45
C ASN A 48 1.64 6.58 -0.69
N ILE A 49 0.59 7.37 -0.40
CA ILE A 49 -0.33 7.91 -1.41
C ILE A 49 0.42 8.85 -2.37
N LEU A 50 1.21 9.77 -1.83
CA LEU A 50 2.02 10.69 -2.64
C LEU A 50 3.02 9.93 -3.50
N TYR A 51 3.66 8.90 -2.95
CA TYR A 51 4.59 8.05 -3.69
C TYR A 51 3.89 7.39 -4.89
N ALA A 52 2.71 6.79 -4.68
CA ALA A 52 1.92 6.21 -5.77
C ALA A 52 1.51 7.25 -6.83
N MET A 53 1.35 8.52 -6.45
CA MET A 53 1.15 9.63 -7.40
C MET A 53 2.44 10.07 -8.11
N GLY A 54 3.59 9.45 -7.81
CA GLY A 54 4.88 9.86 -8.31
C GLY A 54 5.42 11.15 -7.68
N VAL A 55 4.95 11.51 -6.48
CA VAL A 55 5.46 12.64 -5.69
C VAL A 55 6.40 12.09 -4.62
N SER A 56 7.68 12.12 -4.91
CA SER A 56 8.74 11.50 -4.10
C SER A 56 10.08 12.19 -4.35
N HIS A 57 11.09 11.82 -3.58
CA HIS A 57 12.49 12.21 -3.80
C HIS A 57 13.29 11.16 -4.59
N ASN A 58 12.60 10.28 -5.35
CA ASN A 58 13.29 9.31 -6.19
C ASN A 58 14.19 10.01 -7.21
N GLU A 59 15.42 9.54 -7.32
CA GLU A 59 16.41 9.99 -8.30
C GLU A 59 16.70 8.86 -9.32
N GLY A 60 17.20 9.22 -10.49
CA GLY A 60 17.53 8.29 -11.58
C GLY A 60 16.34 7.92 -12.46
N ALA A 61 16.56 7.00 -13.40
CA ALA A 61 15.54 6.47 -14.30
C ALA A 61 14.54 5.55 -13.53
N LEU A 62 13.43 5.21 -14.19
CA LEU A 62 12.48 4.23 -13.67
C LEU A 62 13.20 2.90 -13.39
N GLY A 63 12.88 2.27 -12.29
CA GLY A 63 13.49 1.02 -11.83
C GLY A 63 14.86 1.17 -11.19
N GLU A 64 15.49 2.33 -11.26
CA GLU A 64 16.83 2.57 -10.73
C GLU A 64 16.80 3.25 -9.35
N GLY A 65 17.81 2.96 -8.55
CA GLY A 65 18.00 3.56 -7.24
C GLY A 65 17.07 3.01 -6.17
N LYS A 66 17.05 3.71 -5.04
CA LYS A 66 16.23 3.33 -3.88
C LYS A 66 14.94 4.13 -3.83
N VAL A 67 13.95 3.57 -3.16
CA VAL A 67 12.74 4.30 -2.78
C VAL A 67 13.11 5.45 -1.85
N ALA A 68 12.73 6.66 -2.23
CA ALA A 68 12.97 7.88 -1.47
C ALA A 68 11.65 8.65 -1.29
N PHE A 69 11.06 8.52 -0.10
CA PHE A 69 9.84 9.24 0.25
C PHE A 69 10.12 10.72 0.52
N LEU A 70 9.10 11.54 0.42
CA LEU A 70 9.10 12.86 1.03
C LEU A 70 9.35 12.76 2.54
N THR A 71 9.96 13.78 3.12
CA THR A 71 10.07 13.84 4.58
C THR A 71 8.68 13.98 5.22
N THR A 72 8.58 13.63 6.49
CA THR A 72 7.32 13.72 7.25
C THR A 72 6.72 15.13 7.25
N ASN A 73 7.59 16.15 7.30
CA ASN A 73 7.15 17.55 7.28
C ASN A 73 6.61 17.98 5.91
N GLU A 74 7.24 17.52 4.83
CA GLU A 74 6.81 17.79 3.46
C GLU A 74 5.52 17.06 3.13
N ALA A 75 5.36 15.81 3.60
CA ALA A 75 4.23 14.95 3.27
C ALA A 75 2.88 15.59 3.60
N ASN A 76 2.75 16.35 4.68
CA ASN A 76 1.51 17.04 5.03
C ASN A 76 1.17 18.14 4.02
N ALA A 77 2.14 19.02 3.73
CA ALA A 77 1.94 20.15 2.82
C ALA A 77 1.69 19.67 1.38
N GLU A 78 2.46 18.69 0.92
CA GLU A 78 2.32 18.15 -0.42
C GLU A 78 1.03 17.30 -0.56
N PHE A 79 0.60 16.61 0.49
CA PHE A 79 -0.67 15.88 0.47
C PHE A 79 -1.86 16.81 0.21
N ASP A 80 -1.95 17.91 0.94
CA ASP A 80 -3.02 18.90 0.78
C ASP A 80 -2.95 19.63 -0.58
N LYS A 81 -1.75 19.72 -1.17
CA LYS A 81 -1.53 20.31 -2.49
C LYS A 81 -1.96 19.38 -3.63
N TYR A 82 -1.63 18.10 -3.56
CA TYR A 82 -1.86 17.14 -4.64
C TYR A 82 -3.19 16.39 -4.51
N VAL A 83 -3.63 16.02 -3.30
CA VAL A 83 -4.91 15.31 -3.08
C VAL A 83 -6.02 16.32 -2.92
N LYS A 84 -6.94 16.34 -3.90
CA LYS A 84 -8.01 17.36 -4.01
C LYS A 84 -9.30 16.93 -3.35
N ALA A 85 -9.62 15.62 -3.38
CA ALA A 85 -10.86 15.10 -2.82
C ALA A 85 -10.69 13.64 -2.38
N GLN A 86 -11.58 13.21 -1.51
CA GLN A 86 -11.64 11.84 -1.02
C GLN A 86 -13.08 11.38 -1.06
N TYR A 87 -13.32 10.17 -1.55
CA TYR A 87 -14.64 9.62 -1.73
C TYR A 87 -14.77 8.23 -1.13
N LEU A 88 -15.96 7.90 -0.65
CA LEU A 88 -16.41 6.54 -0.44
C LEU A 88 -17.35 6.17 -1.58
N ILE A 89 -16.95 5.17 -2.36
CA ILE A 89 -17.72 4.68 -3.51
C ILE A 89 -18.57 3.51 -3.07
N ASN A 90 -19.85 3.54 -3.40
CA ASN A 90 -20.74 2.40 -3.28
C ASN A 90 -20.65 1.54 -4.55
N PRO A 91 -20.11 0.31 -4.49
CA PRO A 91 -19.94 -0.51 -5.68
C PRO A 91 -21.26 -1.04 -6.25
N ALA A 92 -22.38 -0.91 -5.53
CA ALA A 92 -23.68 -1.42 -5.98
C ALA A 92 -24.37 -0.48 -6.98
N ASP A 93 -24.15 0.84 -6.84
CA ASP A 93 -24.82 1.86 -7.65
C ASP A 93 -23.87 2.93 -8.21
N ASN A 94 -22.57 2.78 -8.00
CA ASN A 94 -21.51 3.74 -8.34
C ASN A 94 -21.73 5.15 -7.72
N SER A 95 -22.52 5.27 -6.65
CA SER A 95 -22.62 6.54 -5.95
C SER A 95 -21.33 6.85 -5.21
N ALA A 96 -20.95 8.14 -5.22
CA ALA A 96 -19.76 8.63 -4.53
C ALA A 96 -20.15 9.61 -3.43
N LYS A 97 -19.75 9.35 -2.20
CA LYS A 97 -19.92 10.25 -1.07
C LYS A 97 -18.58 10.90 -0.77
N GLU A 98 -18.49 12.23 -0.93
CA GLU A 98 -17.31 12.98 -0.54
C GLU A 98 -17.13 12.95 0.97
N VAL A 99 -15.91 12.64 1.40
CA VAL A 99 -15.48 12.67 2.79
C VAL A 99 -14.67 13.94 3.00
N LYS A 100 -15.18 14.82 3.87
CA LYS A 100 -14.50 16.07 4.20
C LYS A 100 -13.54 15.87 5.37
N GLY A 101 -12.27 16.02 5.06
CA GLY A 101 -11.18 15.88 6.01
C GLY A 101 -10.28 14.69 5.66
N ALA A 102 -9.03 14.98 5.34
CA ALA A 102 -8.00 13.99 4.99
C ALA A 102 -7.83 12.88 6.06
N GLU A 103 -8.26 13.16 7.30
CA GLU A 103 -8.12 12.23 8.41
C GLU A 103 -9.12 11.07 8.38
N ASP A 104 -10.29 11.26 7.78
CA ASP A 104 -11.36 10.26 7.86
C ASP A 104 -11.07 9.02 7.02
N LEU A 105 -10.61 9.17 5.76
CA LEU A 105 -10.20 8.02 4.95
C LEU A 105 -8.84 7.43 5.35
N ILE A 106 -7.93 8.26 5.85
CA ILE A 106 -6.64 7.79 6.36
C ILE A 106 -6.83 6.91 7.60
N ASN A 107 -7.85 7.16 8.40
CA ASN A 107 -8.24 6.33 9.55
C ASN A 107 -9.16 5.16 9.17
N PHE A 108 -9.64 5.08 7.93
CA PHE A 108 -10.56 4.06 7.48
C PHE A 108 -9.88 2.68 7.40
N ASN A 109 -10.34 1.74 8.20
CA ASN A 109 -9.78 0.38 8.29
C ASN A 109 -10.77 -0.71 7.81
N GLY A 110 -11.70 -0.39 6.91
CA GLY A 110 -12.65 -1.39 6.44
C GLY A 110 -13.57 -0.91 5.33
N HIS A 111 -14.13 -1.88 4.60
CA HIS A 111 -15.05 -1.64 3.47
C HIS A 111 -16.53 -1.56 3.90
N ARG A 112 -16.83 -1.35 5.19
CA ARG A 112 -18.21 -1.41 5.69
C ARG A 112 -19.10 -0.28 5.16
N ASP A 113 -18.49 0.89 4.89
CA ASP A 113 -19.24 2.08 4.49
C ASP A 113 -18.95 2.49 3.03
N GLY A 114 -18.28 1.65 2.25
CA GLY A 114 -17.91 1.89 0.86
C GLY A 114 -16.43 1.66 0.56
N LEU A 115 -16.04 1.91 -0.67
CA LEU A 115 -14.69 1.74 -1.19
C LEU A 115 -13.96 3.10 -1.16
N PRO A 116 -12.84 3.25 -0.43
CA PRO A 116 -12.10 4.50 -0.33
C PRO A 116 -11.39 4.84 -1.65
N LEU A 117 -11.56 6.07 -2.12
CA LEU A 117 -10.90 6.60 -3.32
C LEU A 117 -10.33 7.97 -3.01
N TYR A 118 -9.04 8.17 -3.30
CA TYR A 118 -8.43 9.50 -3.29
C TYR A 118 -8.38 10.03 -4.72
N VAL A 119 -8.73 11.29 -4.90
CA VAL A 119 -8.63 11.98 -6.18
C VAL A 119 -7.59 13.07 -6.04
N GLY A 120 -6.58 13.01 -6.87
CA GLY A 120 -5.48 13.97 -6.88
C GLY A 120 -5.23 14.57 -8.25
N GLU A 121 -4.37 15.58 -8.28
CA GLU A 121 -3.94 16.22 -9.51
C GLU A 121 -2.42 16.37 -9.51
N LYS A 122 -1.79 15.94 -10.60
CA LYS A 122 -0.36 16.11 -10.84
C LYS A 122 -0.11 16.37 -12.31
N ASP A 123 0.72 17.37 -12.61
CA ASP A 123 1.11 17.75 -13.98
C ASP A 123 -0.10 17.97 -14.92
N GLY A 124 -1.20 18.52 -14.36
CA GLY A 124 -2.44 18.77 -15.09
C GLY A 124 -3.28 17.53 -15.37
N LYS A 125 -2.92 16.37 -14.84
CA LYS A 125 -3.68 15.12 -14.93
C LYS A 125 -4.40 14.81 -13.63
N THR A 126 -5.65 14.42 -13.73
CA THR A 126 -6.41 13.84 -12.61
C THR A 126 -5.98 12.40 -12.38
N LEU A 127 -5.67 12.06 -11.15
CA LEU A 127 -5.28 10.72 -10.72
C LEU A 127 -6.30 10.18 -9.72
N TYR A 128 -6.64 8.91 -9.87
CA TYR A 128 -7.48 8.14 -8.95
C TYR A 128 -6.58 7.18 -8.19
N ILE A 129 -6.42 7.40 -6.89
CA ILE A 129 -5.52 6.61 -6.04
C ILE A 129 -6.35 5.64 -5.21
N ILE A 130 -6.17 4.37 -5.47
CA ILE A 130 -6.96 3.28 -4.93
C ILE A 130 -6.10 2.49 -3.94
N PRO A 131 -6.51 2.40 -2.65
CA PRO A 131 -5.86 1.52 -1.70
C PRO A 131 -6.20 0.07 -2.02
N VAL A 132 -5.19 -0.78 -2.03
CA VAL A 132 -5.33 -2.22 -2.26
C VAL A 132 -4.69 -2.99 -1.11
N ASN A 133 -5.25 -4.14 -0.78
CA ASN A 133 -4.72 -5.04 0.24
C ASN A 133 -4.95 -6.50 -0.18
N GLY A 134 -4.04 -7.35 0.23
CA GLY A 134 -4.06 -8.76 -0.12
C GLY A 134 -3.22 -9.60 0.82
N ARG A 135 -2.89 -10.79 0.38
CA ARG A 135 -2.05 -11.72 1.11
C ARG A 135 -0.87 -12.15 0.24
N GLY A 136 0.33 -12.01 0.79
CA GLY A 136 1.55 -12.55 0.21
C GLY A 136 1.74 -14.02 0.60
N LEU A 137 2.99 -14.49 0.53
CA LEU A 137 3.34 -15.84 0.95
C LEU A 137 3.19 -16.04 2.47
N TRP A 138 3.66 -15.07 3.26
CA TRP A 138 3.72 -15.20 4.73
C TRP A 138 2.64 -14.40 5.44
N ASP A 139 2.42 -13.15 5.06
CA ASP A 139 1.49 -12.25 5.76
C ASP A 139 0.83 -11.27 4.78
N ALA A 140 0.19 -10.23 5.34
CA ALA A 140 -0.48 -9.19 4.57
C ALA A 140 0.50 -8.41 3.68
N ILE A 141 0.03 -8.11 2.49
CA ILE A 141 0.61 -7.14 1.57
C ILE A 141 -0.44 -6.05 1.30
N TRP A 142 0.01 -4.84 1.03
CA TRP A 142 -0.88 -3.72 0.74
C TRP A 142 -0.20 -2.71 -0.16
N GLY A 143 -0.98 -1.76 -0.65
CA GLY A 143 -0.43 -0.69 -1.46
C GLY A 143 -1.46 0.35 -1.86
N TYR A 144 -1.01 1.23 -2.73
CA TYR A 144 -1.81 2.24 -3.42
C TYR A 144 -1.49 2.18 -4.90
N ILE A 145 -2.51 2.28 -5.73
CA ILE A 145 -2.35 2.30 -7.19
C ILE A 145 -3.00 3.58 -7.69
N ALA A 146 -2.22 4.43 -8.32
CA ALA A 146 -2.69 5.63 -8.98
C ALA A 146 -2.93 5.33 -10.46
N VAL A 147 -4.13 5.59 -10.92
CA VAL A 147 -4.53 5.44 -12.33
C VAL A 147 -5.08 6.76 -12.85
N ASP A 148 -4.99 6.96 -14.15
CA ASP A 148 -5.70 8.06 -14.81
C ASP A 148 -7.14 7.68 -15.19
N LYS A 149 -7.83 8.60 -15.89
CA LYS A 149 -9.20 8.38 -16.36
C LYS A 149 -9.33 7.22 -17.35
N ASP A 150 -8.29 6.87 -18.07
CA ASP A 150 -8.26 5.81 -19.06
C ASP A 150 -7.83 4.46 -18.45
N LEU A 151 -7.72 4.40 -17.10
CA LEU A 151 -7.29 3.23 -16.34
C LEU A 151 -5.86 2.77 -16.72
N ILE A 152 -5.00 3.73 -17.03
CA ILE A 152 -3.54 3.51 -17.20
C ILE A 152 -2.87 3.83 -15.88
N VAL A 153 -2.00 2.92 -15.42
CA VAL A 153 -1.26 3.07 -14.16
C VAL A 153 -0.25 4.21 -14.27
N GLN A 154 -0.35 5.18 -13.39
CA GLN A 154 0.55 6.33 -13.31
C GLN A 154 1.61 6.17 -12.22
N GLY A 155 1.40 5.26 -11.29
CA GLY A 155 2.35 4.84 -10.27
C GLY A 155 1.72 3.92 -9.26
N VAL A 156 2.58 3.21 -8.52
CA VAL A 156 2.16 2.29 -7.46
C VAL A 156 3.06 2.45 -6.24
N PHE A 157 2.52 2.08 -5.10
CA PHE A 157 3.27 1.83 -3.88
C PHE A 157 2.83 0.48 -3.32
N PHE A 158 3.79 -0.39 -3.01
CA PHE A 158 3.54 -1.66 -2.34
C PHE A 158 4.38 -1.80 -1.08
N ASP A 159 3.83 -2.49 -0.08
CA ASP A 159 4.55 -2.87 1.13
C ASP A 159 4.01 -4.21 1.66
N HIS A 160 4.69 -4.77 2.64
CA HIS A 160 4.39 -6.07 3.22
C HIS A 160 4.64 -6.09 4.74
N LYS A 161 4.01 -7.01 5.43
CA LYS A 161 4.22 -7.18 6.87
C LYS A 161 5.37 -8.13 7.22
N GLY A 162 5.56 -9.20 6.46
CA GLY A 162 6.48 -10.26 6.85
C GLY A 162 7.08 -11.09 5.72
N GLU A 163 7.17 -10.56 4.50
CA GLU A 163 7.78 -11.28 3.38
C GLU A 163 9.30 -11.42 3.53
N THR A 164 9.89 -12.43 2.90
CA THR A 164 11.31 -12.74 3.02
C THR A 164 12.17 -11.70 2.32
N ALA A 165 13.14 -11.14 3.04
CA ALA A 165 14.12 -10.18 2.51
C ALA A 165 14.88 -10.76 1.30
N GLY A 166 15.04 -9.95 0.24
CA GLY A 166 15.68 -10.35 -1.01
C GLY A 166 14.80 -11.22 -1.93
N LEU A 167 13.60 -11.60 -1.49
CA LEU A 167 12.60 -12.36 -2.25
C LEU A 167 11.28 -11.56 -2.28
N GLY A 168 10.24 -12.05 -1.61
CA GLY A 168 8.93 -11.40 -1.58
C GLY A 168 8.94 -9.97 -1.02
N ALA A 169 9.86 -9.64 -0.12
CA ALA A 169 10.02 -8.29 0.40
C ALA A 169 10.42 -7.25 -0.67
N ASN A 170 10.92 -7.71 -1.81
CA ASN A 170 11.31 -6.81 -2.91
C ASN A 170 10.13 -6.20 -3.67
N ILE A 171 8.88 -6.57 -3.35
CA ILE A 171 7.70 -5.89 -3.93
C ILE A 171 7.69 -4.38 -3.64
N LYS A 172 8.39 -3.92 -2.62
CA LYS A 172 8.53 -2.50 -2.26
C LYS A 172 9.71 -1.79 -2.90
N GLU A 173 10.52 -2.48 -3.69
CA GLU A 173 11.67 -1.89 -4.37
C GLU A 173 11.27 -1.23 -5.68
N ARG A 174 12.00 -0.18 -6.08
CA ARG A 174 11.69 0.60 -7.28
C ARG A 174 11.65 -0.23 -8.54
N PHE A 175 12.60 -1.14 -8.72
CA PHE A 175 12.66 -1.97 -9.93
C PHE A 175 11.38 -2.79 -10.15
N PHE A 176 10.64 -3.12 -9.09
CA PHE A 176 9.38 -3.82 -9.19
C PHE A 176 8.18 -2.86 -9.29
N MET A 177 8.15 -1.81 -8.44
CA MET A 177 7.04 -0.86 -8.44
C MET A 177 6.98 -0.01 -9.71
N ASP A 178 8.13 0.46 -10.19
CA ASP A 178 8.19 1.32 -11.36
C ASP A 178 7.82 0.56 -12.65
N ASP A 179 7.90 -0.76 -12.65
CA ASP A 179 7.51 -1.64 -13.76
C ASP A 179 6.01 -1.54 -14.10
N PHE A 180 5.19 -1.22 -13.12
CA PHE A 180 3.75 -1.05 -13.29
C PHE A 180 3.36 0.26 -14.02
N ILE A 181 4.27 1.24 -14.08
CA ILE A 181 3.97 2.56 -14.65
C ILE A 181 3.73 2.44 -16.16
N GLY A 182 2.57 2.95 -16.59
CA GLY A 182 2.14 2.89 -17.99
C GLY A 182 1.35 1.63 -18.35
N GLU A 183 1.24 0.63 -17.45
CA GLU A 183 0.44 -0.55 -17.71
C GLU A 183 -1.04 -0.22 -17.87
N HIS A 184 -1.67 -0.85 -18.85
CA HIS A 184 -3.09 -0.72 -19.14
C HIS A 184 -3.90 -1.75 -18.34
N LEU A 185 -4.87 -1.27 -17.57
CA LEU A 185 -5.81 -2.14 -16.84
C LEU A 185 -6.98 -2.64 -17.70
N LEU A 186 -7.09 -2.14 -18.93
CA LEU A 186 -8.11 -2.55 -19.89
C LEU A 186 -7.45 -3.20 -21.10
N ASP A 187 -8.06 -4.26 -21.61
CA ASP A 187 -7.71 -4.88 -22.89
C ASP A 187 -8.17 -4.01 -24.09
N ALA A 188 -7.78 -4.41 -25.29
CA ALA A 188 -8.17 -3.70 -26.52
C ALA A 188 -9.70 -3.64 -26.76
N ALA A 189 -10.48 -4.51 -26.13
CA ALA A 189 -11.95 -4.50 -26.17
C ALA A 189 -12.55 -3.62 -25.05
N GLY A 190 -11.72 -3.04 -24.21
CA GLY A 190 -12.13 -2.22 -23.08
C GLY A 190 -12.60 -3.02 -21.84
N ASN A 191 -12.34 -4.32 -21.78
CA ASN A 191 -12.62 -5.10 -20.58
C ASN A 191 -11.50 -4.98 -19.56
N PHE A 192 -11.82 -5.09 -18.28
CA PHE A 192 -10.81 -5.10 -17.22
C PHE A 192 -9.98 -6.38 -17.28
N GLN A 193 -8.69 -6.25 -17.55
CA GLN A 193 -7.74 -7.38 -17.60
C GLN A 193 -6.85 -7.50 -16.38
N SER A 194 -6.77 -6.43 -15.56
CA SER A 194 -5.82 -6.35 -14.44
C SER A 194 -4.36 -6.44 -14.88
N ILE A 195 -3.43 -6.62 -13.91
CA ILE A 195 -2.02 -6.82 -14.20
C ILE A 195 -1.59 -8.16 -13.60
N GLN A 196 -0.93 -8.96 -14.42
CA GLN A 196 -0.37 -10.25 -14.04
C GLN A 196 1.13 -10.12 -13.79
N ILE A 197 1.63 -10.87 -12.82
CA ILE A 197 3.08 -11.00 -12.64
C ILE A 197 3.56 -12.15 -13.52
N SER A 198 4.43 -11.84 -14.45
CA SER A 198 5.06 -12.82 -15.37
C SER A 198 5.82 -13.88 -14.58
N LYS A 199 5.99 -15.07 -15.14
CA LYS A 199 6.83 -16.13 -14.53
C LYS A 199 8.31 -15.97 -14.89
N SER A 200 8.65 -15.01 -15.72
CA SER A 200 10.00 -14.79 -16.23
C SER A 200 10.21 -13.30 -16.51
N ASN A 201 11.45 -12.87 -16.59
CA ASN A 201 11.84 -11.54 -17.10
C ASN A 201 11.78 -11.57 -18.64
N GLY A 202 10.57 -11.56 -19.18
CA GLY A 202 10.35 -11.59 -20.62
C GLY A 202 10.35 -10.22 -21.29
N ASP A 203 10.27 -9.16 -20.52
CA ASP A 203 10.29 -7.76 -20.96
C ASP A 203 11.00 -6.86 -19.93
N PRO A 204 12.34 -7.04 -19.77
CA PRO A 204 13.10 -6.37 -18.70
C PRO A 204 13.04 -4.83 -18.73
N GLU A 205 12.73 -4.24 -19.88
CA GLU A 205 12.55 -2.80 -20.06
C GLU A 205 11.08 -2.41 -19.99
N ASN A 206 10.20 -3.38 -19.78
CA ASN A 206 8.75 -3.25 -19.77
C ASN A 206 8.21 -2.34 -20.87
N THR A 207 8.52 -2.70 -22.10
CA THR A 207 8.14 -1.94 -23.31
C THR A 207 6.71 -2.20 -23.76
N ARG A 208 6.12 -3.35 -23.35
CA ARG A 208 4.77 -3.80 -23.76
C ARG A 208 3.71 -3.42 -22.72
N LYS A 209 3.40 -2.15 -22.62
CA LYS A 209 2.48 -1.59 -21.61
C LYS A 209 1.00 -2.00 -21.76
N GLU A 210 0.62 -2.60 -22.89
CA GLU A 210 -0.78 -2.98 -23.18
C GLU A 210 -1.07 -4.45 -22.87
N ASP A 211 -0.07 -5.26 -22.54
CA ASP A 211 -0.26 -6.70 -22.34
C ASP A 211 -0.71 -7.05 -20.91
N GLY A 212 -0.76 -6.07 -19.99
CA GLY A 212 -1.16 -6.24 -18.61
C GLY A 212 -0.23 -7.16 -17.83
N LYS A 213 1.09 -7.12 -18.09
CA LYS A 213 2.08 -7.98 -17.44
C LYS A 213 3.29 -7.21 -17.02
N VAL A 214 3.77 -7.47 -15.81
CA VAL A 214 5.06 -7.01 -15.29
C VAL A 214 5.96 -8.20 -14.95
N ASP A 215 7.25 -7.97 -14.89
CA ASP A 215 8.24 -8.99 -14.67
C ASP A 215 8.24 -9.51 -13.21
N ALA A 216 8.61 -10.77 -13.06
CA ALA A 216 8.62 -11.44 -11.77
C ALA A 216 9.85 -11.08 -10.94
N ILE A 217 9.68 -11.09 -9.61
CA ILE A 217 10.80 -11.13 -8.68
C ILE A 217 11.30 -12.58 -8.59
N ALA A 218 12.57 -12.80 -8.89
CA ALA A 218 13.18 -14.14 -8.82
C ALA A 218 13.00 -14.76 -7.42
N GLY A 219 12.49 -16.01 -7.39
CA GLY A 219 12.24 -16.73 -6.15
C GLY A 219 11.03 -16.27 -5.33
N ALA A 220 10.24 -15.31 -5.80
CA ALA A 220 9.09 -14.75 -5.11
C ALA A 220 7.74 -15.00 -5.82
N THR A 221 7.61 -16.09 -6.54
CA THR A 221 6.41 -16.38 -7.36
C THR A 221 5.11 -16.34 -6.56
N LEU A 222 5.09 -16.85 -5.33
CA LEU A 222 3.87 -16.87 -4.51
C LEU A 222 3.49 -15.45 -4.03
N THR A 223 4.47 -14.63 -3.64
CA THR A 223 4.22 -13.22 -3.31
C THR A 223 3.77 -12.43 -4.55
N GLY A 224 4.39 -12.68 -5.71
CA GLY A 224 3.97 -12.08 -6.98
C GLY A 224 2.52 -12.43 -7.34
N ASN A 225 2.13 -13.70 -7.22
CA ASN A 225 0.73 -14.10 -7.41
C ASN A 225 -0.20 -13.35 -6.44
N GLY A 226 0.21 -13.20 -5.17
CA GLY A 226 -0.54 -12.43 -4.18
C GLY A 226 -0.70 -10.95 -4.59
N VAL A 227 0.32 -10.34 -5.18
CA VAL A 227 0.24 -8.96 -5.73
C VAL A 227 -0.76 -8.92 -6.90
N ALA A 228 -0.69 -9.85 -7.85
CA ALA A 228 -1.62 -9.91 -8.97
C ALA A 228 -3.08 -10.07 -8.50
N GLU A 229 -3.33 -10.96 -7.53
CA GLU A 229 -4.65 -11.15 -6.92
C GLU A 229 -5.11 -9.89 -6.17
N MET A 230 -4.22 -9.23 -5.42
CA MET A 230 -4.48 -7.98 -4.72
C MET A 230 -4.93 -6.88 -5.70
N ILE A 231 -4.25 -6.75 -6.82
CA ILE A 231 -4.60 -5.78 -7.88
C ILE A 231 -5.94 -6.13 -8.50
N GLN A 232 -6.14 -7.38 -8.92
CA GLN A 232 -7.38 -7.87 -9.53
C GLN A 232 -8.60 -7.59 -8.64
N HIS A 233 -8.54 -8.01 -7.39
CA HIS A 233 -9.66 -7.85 -6.46
C HIS A 233 -9.82 -6.42 -5.96
N GLY A 234 -8.71 -5.72 -5.76
CA GLY A 234 -8.69 -4.36 -5.23
C GLY A 234 -9.20 -3.33 -6.24
N LEU A 235 -8.88 -3.48 -7.53
CA LEU A 235 -9.25 -2.50 -8.56
C LEU A 235 -10.61 -2.79 -9.23
N SER A 236 -10.97 -4.06 -9.39
CA SER A 236 -12.20 -4.47 -10.08
C SER A 236 -13.45 -3.68 -9.65
N PRO A 237 -13.70 -3.42 -8.36
CA PRO A 237 -14.89 -2.69 -7.92
C PRO A 237 -14.93 -1.21 -8.34
N TYR A 238 -13.78 -0.61 -8.69
CA TYR A 238 -13.68 0.80 -9.07
C TYR A 238 -13.81 1.04 -10.58
N VAL A 239 -13.64 -0.01 -11.39
CA VAL A 239 -13.58 0.12 -12.86
C VAL A 239 -14.85 0.76 -13.42
N SER A 240 -16.03 0.32 -12.98
CA SER A 240 -17.30 0.87 -13.45
C SER A 240 -17.47 2.33 -13.06
N TYR A 241 -17.07 2.71 -11.85
CA TYR A 241 -17.11 4.08 -11.37
C TYR A 241 -16.20 4.99 -12.21
N ILE A 242 -14.92 4.62 -12.36
CA ILE A 242 -13.96 5.45 -13.12
C ILE A 242 -14.40 5.60 -14.58
N LYS A 243 -14.91 4.53 -15.21
CA LYS A 243 -15.46 4.60 -16.56
C LYS A 243 -16.66 5.54 -16.67
N SER A 244 -17.51 5.61 -15.65
CA SER A 244 -18.66 6.51 -15.63
C SER A 244 -18.28 7.98 -15.59
N LEU A 245 -17.10 8.32 -15.11
CA LEU A 245 -16.58 9.70 -15.08
C LEU A 245 -16.16 10.20 -16.49
N ASN A 246 -16.03 9.31 -17.46
CA ASN A 246 -15.64 9.61 -18.84
C ASN A 246 -16.82 9.70 -19.80
N GLN A 247 -18.05 9.52 -19.31
CA GLN A 247 -19.29 9.65 -20.08
C GLN A 247 -19.95 11.01 -19.84
#